data_16340c4b48c033cd010a3ab466fa7c41
#
_entry.id   16340c4b48c033cd010a3ab466fa7c41
#
_cell.length_a   1.000
_cell.length_b   1.000
_cell.length_c   1.000
_cell.angle_alpha   90.00
_cell.angle_beta   90.00
_cell.angle_gamma   90.00
#
_symmetry.space_group_name_H-M   'P 1'
#
loop_
_entity.id
_entity.type
_entity.pdbx_description
1 polymer ?
#
loop_
_entity_poly.entity_id
_entity_poly.type
_entity_poly.pdbx_seq_one_letter_code
_entity_poly.pdbx_strand_id
1 'polypeptide(L)'
;MHGIANPCQRPVRTGHILDPDNNLIQDEITKLTNYAQHHKMKINQAKTKVMLFNQSRTIDVLPALVINEDTHLETVDEIKLLGVIVRNDMKWHSNTKQIISKCYSRMWMLRNLKKYGANEEQMFETYIQQIRSISELSCPVWNGALTQIEVISLERVQKTALAVIRGANHTSYADALEHFKLSSLKERREALCLKFAIKAYKNPKFSKWFPKNVNTINTRRQQRALVPIRSRTLRYGKSPLPYLNELLNTHLMKIDKT
;
A
#
# COMPACT_ATOMS: atom_id res chain seq x y z
N MET A 1 27.72 -12.48 -7.96
CA MET A 1 26.43 -13.11 -8.31
C MET A 1 25.46 -12.01 -8.69
N HIS A 2 25.29 -11.78 -9.99
CA HIS A 2 24.42 -10.75 -10.53
C HIS A 2 23.00 -11.30 -10.55
N GLY A 3 22.10 -10.71 -9.74
CA GLY A 3 20.69 -11.05 -9.76
C GLY A 3 20.08 -10.69 -11.10
N ILE A 4 19.61 -11.67 -11.82
CA ILE A 4 18.87 -11.54 -13.07
C ILE A 4 17.59 -10.77 -12.74
N ALA A 5 17.51 -9.53 -13.21
CA ALA A 5 16.29 -8.72 -13.08
C ALA A 5 15.19 -9.37 -13.93
N ASN A 6 14.10 -9.72 -13.30
CA ASN A 6 12.91 -10.30 -13.94
C ASN A 6 12.37 -9.29 -14.99
N PRO A 7 12.29 -9.61 -16.28
CA PRO A 7 11.98 -8.66 -17.35
C PRO A 7 10.56 -8.06 -17.29
N CYS A 8 9.70 -8.57 -16.39
CA CYS A 8 8.35 -8.03 -16.16
C CYS A 8 8.26 -6.97 -15.06
N GLN A 9 9.28 -6.71 -14.28
CA GLN A 9 9.26 -5.69 -13.25
C GLN A 9 9.67 -4.34 -13.82
N ARG A 10 8.77 -3.36 -13.81
CA ARG A 10 9.10 -1.98 -14.17
C ARG A 10 10.10 -1.45 -13.13
N PRO A 11 11.29 -1.00 -13.53
CA PRO A 11 12.23 -0.40 -12.60
C PRO A 11 11.61 0.88 -12.03
N VAL A 12 11.55 0.98 -10.71
CA VAL A 12 11.22 2.22 -9.99
C VAL A 12 12.53 2.83 -9.55
N ARG A 13 12.84 3.99 -10.05
CA ARG A 13 14.00 4.79 -9.65
C ARG A 13 13.52 5.99 -8.87
N THR A 14 14.15 6.27 -7.74
CA THR A 14 13.91 7.46 -6.92
C THR A 14 15.20 8.26 -6.86
N GLY A 15 15.09 9.56 -7.10
CA GLY A 15 16.20 10.50 -6.99
C GLY A 15 15.77 11.74 -6.21
N HIS A 16 16.73 12.43 -5.60
CA HIS A 16 16.49 13.72 -4.98
C HIS A 16 16.92 14.81 -5.97
N ILE A 17 16.01 15.73 -6.27
CA ILE A 17 16.32 16.94 -7.03
C ILE A 17 16.68 18.00 -6.00
N LEU A 18 17.97 18.15 -5.73
CA LEU A 18 18.50 19.17 -4.81
C LEU A 18 19.06 20.37 -5.56
N ASP A 19 19.45 20.18 -6.82
CA ASP A 19 20.08 21.18 -7.66
C ASP A 19 19.50 21.06 -9.08
N PRO A 20 18.89 22.14 -9.65
CA PRO A 20 18.37 22.14 -11.01
C PRO A 20 19.44 21.89 -12.07
N ASP A 21 20.69 22.26 -11.80
CA ASP A 21 21.80 22.13 -12.74
C ASP A 21 22.45 20.72 -12.71
N ASN A 22 22.20 19.96 -11.65
CA ASN A 22 22.73 18.58 -11.51
C ASN A 22 21.59 17.55 -11.64
N ASN A 23 21.26 17.22 -12.88
CA ASN A 23 20.13 16.36 -13.19
C ASN A 23 20.47 14.85 -13.02
N LEU A 24 20.71 14.44 -11.76
CA LEU A 24 21.02 13.06 -11.39
C LEU A 24 20.00 12.05 -11.94
N ILE A 25 18.73 12.47 -12.10
CA ILE A 25 17.67 11.60 -12.63
C ILE A 25 17.88 11.36 -14.13
N GLN A 26 18.31 12.39 -14.88
CA GLN A 26 18.62 12.23 -16.30
C GLN A 26 19.82 11.28 -16.50
N ASP A 27 20.84 11.36 -15.67
CA ASP A 27 21.97 10.43 -15.72
C ASP A 27 21.54 8.98 -15.47
N GLU A 28 20.64 8.76 -14.53
CA GLU A 28 20.09 7.42 -14.26
C GLU A 28 19.24 6.90 -15.43
N ILE A 29 18.46 7.77 -16.09
CA ILE A 29 17.71 7.43 -17.31
C ILE A 29 18.68 7.06 -18.43
N THR A 30 19.73 7.82 -18.61
CA THR A 30 20.77 7.56 -19.62
C THR A 30 21.47 6.21 -19.38
N LYS A 31 21.83 5.92 -18.12
CA LYS A 31 22.39 4.61 -17.73
C LYS A 31 21.43 3.46 -18.05
N LEU A 32 20.12 3.64 -17.74
CA LEU A 32 19.10 2.63 -18.07
C LEU A 32 18.92 2.43 -19.58
N THR A 33 18.97 3.51 -20.35
CA THR A 33 18.87 3.45 -21.81
C THR A 33 20.05 2.70 -22.41
N ASN A 34 21.27 3.03 -21.97
CA ASN A 34 22.49 2.35 -22.40
C ASN A 34 22.48 0.85 -22.03
N TYR A 35 22.03 0.53 -20.80
CA TYR A 35 21.86 -0.87 -20.38
C TYR A 35 20.85 -1.61 -21.27
N ALA A 36 19.71 -1.00 -21.55
CA ALA A 36 18.70 -1.60 -22.43
C ALA A 36 19.23 -1.84 -23.83
N GLN A 37 19.94 -0.87 -24.42
CA GLN A 37 20.57 -1.01 -25.73
C GLN A 37 21.62 -2.14 -25.77
N HIS A 38 22.50 -2.20 -24.76
CA HIS A 38 23.51 -3.25 -24.63
C HIS A 38 22.88 -4.65 -24.60
N HIS A 39 21.74 -4.79 -23.90
CA HIS A 39 21.01 -6.06 -23.78
C HIS A 39 19.97 -6.26 -24.90
N LYS A 40 19.97 -5.45 -25.96
CA LYS A 40 19.02 -5.52 -27.09
C LYS A 40 17.55 -5.43 -26.62
N MET A 41 17.29 -4.69 -25.52
CA MET A 41 15.96 -4.42 -24.99
C MET A 41 15.49 -3.02 -25.41
N LYS A 42 14.19 -2.87 -25.64
CA LYS A 42 13.58 -1.57 -25.95
C LYS A 42 12.78 -1.06 -24.77
N ILE A 43 13.06 0.16 -24.29
CA ILE A 43 12.26 0.82 -23.28
C ILE A 43 10.93 1.24 -23.90
N ASN A 44 9.81 0.89 -23.26
CA ASN A 44 8.49 1.31 -23.71
C ASN A 44 8.21 2.73 -23.22
N GLN A 45 8.41 3.70 -24.08
CA GLN A 45 8.25 5.14 -23.81
C GLN A 45 6.84 5.49 -23.33
N ALA A 46 5.81 4.97 -23.99
CA ALA A 46 4.41 5.23 -23.64
C ALA A 46 4.03 4.75 -22.23
N LYS A 47 4.76 3.76 -21.68
CA LYS A 47 4.56 3.23 -20.33
C LYS A 47 5.52 3.79 -19.30
N THR A 48 6.53 4.54 -19.71
CA THR A 48 7.49 5.19 -18.82
C THR A 48 6.97 6.58 -18.48
N LYS A 49 6.78 6.84 -17.19
CA LYS A 49 6.21 8.09 -16.68
C LYS A 49 7.08 8.64 -15.58
N VAL A 50 7.05 9.93 -15.39
CA VAL A 50 7.70 10.64 -14.29
C VAL A 50 6.65 11.11 -13.30
N MET A 51 6.93 10.97 -12.01
CA MET A 51 6.10 11.53 -10.95
C MET A 51 6.98 12.29 -9.96
N LEU A 52 6.63 13.54 -9.70
CA LEU A 52 7.30 14.39 -8.73
C LEU A 52 6.57 14.35 -7.39
N PHE A 53 7.27 13.96 -6.33
CA PHE A 53 6.80 14.08 -4.95
C PHE A 53 7.33 15.37 -4.33
N ASN A 54 6.65 16.48 -4.54
CA ASN A 54 7.02 17.76 -3.93
C ASN A 54 6.13 18.02 -2.72
N GLN A 55 6.73 18.19 -1.54
CA GLN A 55 6.06 18.58 -0.29
C GLN A 55 6.37 20.04 0.09
N SER A 56 7.21 20.72 -0.68
CA SER A 56 7.51 22.14 -0.51
C SER A 56 6.39 23.01 -1.08
N ARG A 57 6.30 24.25 -0.60
CA ARG A 57 5.39 25.26 -1.19
C ARG A 57 5.97 25.89 -2.44
N THR A 58 7.28 25.78 -2.65
CA THR A 58 7.94 26.20 -3.88
C THR A 58 7.79 25.07 -4.91
N ILE A 59 7.22 25.40 -6.05
CA ILE A 59 7.12 24.49 -7.20
C ILE A 59 8.47 24.61 -7.91
N ASP A 60 9.36 23.67 -7.68
CA ASP A 60 10.53 23.54 -8.52
C ASP A 60 10.07 23.01 -9.89
N VAL A 61 10.36 23.79 -10.92
CA VAL A 61 10.07 23.36 -12.30
C VAL A 61 11.01 22.17 -12.58
N LEU A 62 10.42 20.99 -12.79
CA LEU A 62 11.18 19.83 -13.22
C LEU A 62 11.83 20.10 -14.58
N PRO A 63 13.14 19.86 -14.71
CA PRO A 63 13.74 19.83 -16.05
C PRO A 63 13.05 18.74 -16.88
N ALA A 64 12.86 19.00 -18.16
CA ALA A 64 12.27 18.03 -19.06
C ALA A 64 13.19 16.80 -19.16
N LEU A 65 12.69 15.67 -18.65
CA LEU A 65 13.43 14.41 -18.69
C LEU A 65 13.20 13.71 -20.03
N VAL A 66 14.29 13.23 -20.65
CA VAL A 66 14.25 12.59 -21.97
C VAL A 66 14.81 11.16 -21.89
N ILE A 67 14.23 10.24 -22.66
CA ILE A 67 14.76 8.87 -22.81
C ILE A 67 15.82 8.82 -23.91
N ASN A 68 15.54 9.48 -25.02
CA ASN A 68 16.45 9.67 -26.16
C ASN A 68 16.39 11.14 -26.52
N GLU A 69 17.27 11.61 -27.41
CA GLU A 69 17.42 13.02 -27.78
C GLU A 69 16.09 13.75 -28.09
N ASP A 70 15.06 13.01 -28.56
CA ASP A 70 13.80 13.59 -29.02
C ASP A 70 12.57 13.18 -28.20
N THR A 71 12.68 12.33 -27.17
CA THR A 71 11.49 11.80 -26.48
C THR A 71 11.39 12.26 -25.04
N HIS A 72 10.50 13.22 -24.81
CA HIS A 72 10.17 13.71 -23.48
C HIS A 72 9.30 12.71 -22.70
N LEU A 73 9.60 12.54 -21.41
CA LEU A 73 8.79 11.74 -20.50
C LEU A 73 7.59 12.53 -20.03
N GLU A 74 6.42 11.89 -20.05
CA GLU A 74 5.20 12.46 -19.52
C GLU A 74 5.24 12.52 -18.00
N THR A 75 5.03 13.72 -17.43
CA THR A 75 4.85 13.91 -15.99
C THR A 75 3.40 13.64 -15.61
N VAL A 76 3.20 12.81 -14.59
CA VAL A 76 1.86 12.42 -14.12
C VAL A 76 1.70 12.64 -12.63
N ASP A 77 0.48 12.98 -12.21
CA ASP A 77 0.13 13.15 -10.80
C ASP A 77 -0.23 11.84 -10.10
N GLU A 78 -0.61 10.83 -10.87
CA GLU A 78 -0.88 9.51 -10.33
C GLU A 78 -0.42 8.40 -11.27
N ILE A 79 0.05 7.31 -10.68
CA ILE A 79 0.50 6.12 -11.40
C ILE A 79 0.01 4.85 -10.71
N LYS A 80 -0.36 3.87 -11.52
CA LYS A 80 -0.68 2.53 -11.01
C LYS A 80 0.57 1.66 -10.97
N LEU A 81 1.05 1.39 -9.76
CA LEU A 81 2.23 0.56 -9.51
C LEU A 81 1.84 -0.73 -8.80
N LEU A 82 2.09 -1.89 -9.43
CA LEU A 82 1.79 -3.22 -8.86
C LEU A 82 0.33 -3.35 -8.34
N GLY A 83 -0.61 -2.73 -9.03
CA GLY A 83 -2.02 -2.77 -8.67
C GLY A 83 -2.50 -1.68 -7.72
N VAL A 84 -1.60 -0.92 -7.12
CA VAL A 84 -1.88 0.21 -6.23
C VAL A 84 -1.76 1.52 -7.00
N ILE A 85 -2.72 2.44 -6.81
CA ILE A 85 -2.61 3.79 -7.35
C ILE A 85 -1.87 4.66 -6.33
N VAL A 86 -0.71 5.15 -6.76
CA VAL A 86 0.11 6.10 -6.00
C VAL A 86 -0.09 7.48 -6.61
N ARG A 87 -0.27 8.48 -5.75
CA ARG A 87 -0.39 9.89 -6.12
C ARG A 87 0.82 10.69 -5.62
N ASN A 88 1.15 11.75 -6.34
CA ASN A 88 2.23 12.68 -5.98
C ASN A 88 2.01 13.35 -4.62
N ASP A 89 0.75 13.55 -4.20
CA ASP A 89 0.38 14.11 -2.90
C ASP A 89 0.29 13.06 -1.78
N MET A 90 0.61 11.79 -2.06
CA MET A 90 0.55 10.65 -1.12
C MET A 90 -0.83 10.45 -0.47
N LYS A 91 -1.89 10.94 -1.09
CA LYS A 91 -3.28 10.64 -0.68
C LYS A 91 -3.74 9.36 -1.35
N TRP A 92 -4.56 8.59 -0.64
CA TRP A 92 -4.97 7.26 -1.09
C TRP A 92 -6.39 7.17 -1.63
N HIS A 93 -7.05 8.31 -1.81
CA HIS A 93 -8.45 8.33 -2.19
C HIS A 93 -8.69 7.70 -3.57
N SER A 94 -7.84 7.92 -4.56
CA SER A 94 -7.94 7.28 -5.88
C SER A 94 -7.77 5.76 -5.77
N ASN A 95 -6.80 5.30 -4.95
CA ASN A 95 -6.59 3.88 -4.70
C ASN A 95 -7.80 3.25 -3.99
N THR A 96 -8.31 3.87 -2.95
CA THR A 96 -9.48 3.39 -2.19
C THR A 96 -10.72 3.34 -3.07
N LYS A 97 -10.97 4.38 -3.88
CA LYS A 97 -12.07 4.40 -4.86
C LYS A 97 -11.96 3.25 -5.85
N GLN A 98 -10.75 2.97 -6.38
CA GLN A 98 -10.52 1.85 -7.28
C GLN A 98 -10.79 0.50 -6.62
N ILE A 99 -10.29 0.30 -5.37
CA ILE A 99 -10.52 -0.93 -4.59
C ILE A 99 -12.01 -1.16 -4.40
N ILE A 100 -12.74 -0.14 -3.92
CA ILE A 100 -14.19 -0.21 -3.68
C ILE A 100 -14.95 -0.53 -4.97
N SER A 101 -14.62 0.15 -6.08
CA SER A 101 -15.22 -0.10 -7.39
C SER A 101 -15.03 -1.54 -7.83
N LYS A 102 -13.81 -2.08 -7.70
CA LYS A 102 -13.54 -3.48 -8.03
C LYS A 102 -14.29 -4.45 -7.13
N CYS A 103 -14.37 -4.18 -5.84
CA CYS A 103 -15.13 -5.01 -4.91
C CYS A 103 -16.62 -5.05 -5.29
N TYR A 104 -17.22 -3.89 -5.57
CA TYR A 104 -18.63 -3.84 -6.01
C TYR A 104 -18.86 -4.49 -7.36
N SER A 105 -17.91 -4.37 -8.29
CA SER A 105 -17.98 -5.12 -9.56
C SER A 105 -18.01 -6.64 -9.32
N ARG A 106 -17.30 -7.14 -8.31
CA ARG A 106 -17.31 -8.57 -7.94
C ARG A 106 -18.54 -9.00 -7.15
N MET A 107 -19.32 -8.06 -6.55
CA MET A 107 -20.59 -8.37 -5.89
C MET A 107 -21.60 -9.02 -6.83
N TRP A 108 -21.50 -8.74 -8.14
CA TRP A 108 -22.32 -9.42 -9.15
C TRP A 108 -22.16 -10.95 -9.07
N MET A 109 -20.95 -11.45 -8.83
CA MET A 109 -20.70 -12.89 -8.70
C MET A 109 -21.50 -13.50 -7.54
N LEU A 110 -21.48 -12.84 -6.36
CA LEU A 110 -22.26 -13.32 -5.20
C LEU A 110 -23.76 -13.33 -5.48
N ARG A 111 -24.27 -12.30 -6.15
CA ARG A 111 -25.70 -12.23 -6.50
C ARG A 111 -26.09 -13.31 -7.48
N ASN A 112 -25.25 -13.63 -8.47
CA ASN A 112 -25.49 -14.71 -9.40
C ASN A 112 -25.42 -16.08 -8.72
N LEU A 113 -24.41 -16.33 -7.92
CA LEU A 113 -24.30 -17.57 -7.14
C LEU A 113 -25.57 -17.80 -6.32
N LYS A 114 -26.07 -16.77 -5.65
CA LYS A 114 -27.33 -16.83 -4.92
C LYS A 114 -28.51 -17.16 -5.81
N LYS A 115 -28.62 -16.52 -6.99
CA LYS A 115 -29.69 -16.77 -7.97
C LYS A 115 -29.69 -18.22 -8.46
N TYR A 116 -28.52 -18.84 -8.59
CA TYR A 116 -28.35 -20.22 -9.02
C TYR A 116 -28.37 -21.24 -7.87
N GLY A 117 -28.76 -20.82 -6.66
CA GLY A 117 -28.97 -21.73 -5.53
C GLY A 117 -27.68 -22.17 -4.80
N ALA A 118 -26.59 -21.45 -4.98
CA ALA A 118 -25.36 -21.71 -4.20
C ALA A 118 -25.66 -21.60 -2.69
N ASN A 119 -25.06 -22.49 -1.92
CA ASN A 119 -25.19 -22.46 -0.47
C ASN A 119 -24.37 -21.33 0.16
N GLU A 120 -24.63 -21.05 1.44
CA GLU A 120 -23.99 -19.96 2.18
C GLU A 120 -22.47 -20.10 2.24
N GLU A 121 -21.96 -21.32 2.39
CA GLU A 121 -20.52 -21.62 2.49
C GLU A 121 -19.80 -21.31 1.17
N GLN A 122 -20.32 -21.76 0.03
CA GLN A 122 -19.76 -21.47 -1.30
C GLN A 122 -19.71 -19.96 -1.60
N MET A 123 -20.79 -19.25 -1.23
CA MET A 123 -20.84 -17.80 -1.37
C MET A 123 -19.83 -17.10 -0.45
N PHE A 124 -19.66 -17.59 0.77
CA PHE A 124 -18.67 -17.08 1.72
C PHE A 124 -17.24 -17.29 1.23
N GLU A 125 -16.90 -18.46 0.73
CA GLU A 125 -15.59 -18.73 0.11
C GLU A 125 -15.33 -17.78 -1.07
N THR A 126 -16.33 -17.59 -1.94
CA THR A 126 -16.22 -16.65 -3.06
C THR A 126 -15.98 -15.21 -2.58
N TYR A 127 -16.65 -14.78 -1.50
CA TYR A 127 -16.37 -13.49 -0.88
C TYR A 127 -14.92 -13.38 -0.43
N ILE A 128 -14.42 -14.37 0.30
CA ILE A 128 -13.04 -14.38 0.80
C ILE A 128 -12.03 -14.28 -0.34
N GLN A 129 -12.20 -15.09 -1.37
CA GLN A 129 -11.24 -15.20 -2.47
C GLN A 129 -11.32 -14.03 -3.45
N GLN A 130 -12.51 -13.56 -3.79
CA GLN A 130 -12.72 -12.65 -4.92
C GLN A 130 -12.96 -11.20 -4.49
N ILE A 131 -13.44 -10.94 -3.29
CA ILE A 131 -13.81 -9.60 -2.84
C ILE A 131 -12.88 -9.14 -1.72
N ARG A 132 -12.76 -9.91 -0.63
CA ARG A 132 -11.94 -9.54 0.51
C ARG A 132 -10.46 -9.41 0.14
N SER A 133 -9.94 -10.32 -0.68
CA SER A 133 -8.57 -10.29 -1.18
C SER A 133 -8.22 -8.96 -1.89
N ILE A 134 -9.17 -8.38 -2.65
CA ILE A 134 -8.99 -7.08 -3.29
C ILE A 134 -8.90 -5.95 -2.25
N SER A 135 -9.75 -5.99 -1.22
CA SER A 135 -9.78 -4.98 -0.15
C SER A 135 -8.58 -5.03 0.79
N GLU A 136 -7.81 -6.13 0.76
CA GLU A 136 -6.61 -6.34 1.57
C GLU A 136 -5.31 -6.12 0.77
N LEU A 137 -5.40 -6.02 -0.57
CA LEU A 137 -4.23 -5.94 -1.45
C LEU A 137 -3.30 -4.79 -1.05
N SER A 138 -2.05 -5.12 -0.75
CA SER A 138 -0.99 -4.17 -0.38
C SER A 138 -1.38 -3.20 0.75
N CYS A 139 -2.29 -3.59 1.67
CA CYS A 139 -2.76 -2.73 2.75
C CYS A 139 -1.64 -2.14 3.63
N PRO A 140 -0.45 -2.75 3.84
CA PRO A 140 0.63 -2.11 4.59
C PRO A 140 1.10 -0.77 4.00
N VAL A 141 0.86 -0.55 2.70
CA VAL A 141 1.30 0.68 2.01
C VAL A 141 0.35 1.85 2.26
N TRP A 142 -0.95 1.61 2.41
CA TRP A 142 -1.95 2.67 2.38
C TRP A 142 -2.88 2.72 3.60
N ASN A 143 -2.97 1.64 4.41
CA ASN A 143 -3.94 1.55 5.51
C ASN A 143 -3.77 2.63 6.58
N GLY A 144 -2.53 2.99 6.94
CA GLY A 144 -2.25 3.99 7.98
C GLY A 144 -2.69 5.41 7.63
N ALA A 145 -2.78 5.72 6.34
CA ALA A 145 -3.11 7.05 5.86
C ALA A 145 -4.57 7.23 5.44
N LEU A 146 -5.42 6.21 5.63
CA LEU A 146 -6.85 6.30 5.33
C LEU A 146 -7.55 7.35 6.20
N THR A 147 -8.46 8.07 5.58
CA THR A 147 -9.44 8.90 6.29
C THR A 147 -10.55 8.02 6.89
N GLN A 148 -11.26 8.56 7.89
CA GLN A 148 -12.39 7.84 8.50
C GLN A 148 -13.49 7.50 7.48
N ILE A 149 -13.72 8.38 6.51
CA ILE A 149 -14.71 8.17 5.43
C ILE A 149 -14.29 6.96 4.57
N GLU A 150 -13.01 6.86 4.23
CA GLU A 150 -12.49 5.74 3.44
C GLU A 150 -12.56 4.41 4.21
N VAL A 151 -12.25 4.42 5.50
CA VAL A 151 -12.40 3.25 6.38
C VAL A 151 -13.85 2.76 6.38
N ILE A 152 -14.81 3.66 6.60
CA ILE A 152 -16.24 3.34 6.60
C ILE A 152 -16.68 2.81 5.22
N SER A 153 -16.18 3.41 4.14
CA SER A 153 -16.54 3.01 2.78
C SER A 153 -16.02 1.61 2.42
N LEU A 154 -14.81 1.27 2.88
CA LEU A 154 -14.28 -0.08 2.75
C LEU A 154 -15.06 -1.09 3.61
N GLU A 155 -15.43 -0.72 4.84
CA GLU A 155 -16.22 -1.57 5.73
C GLU A 155 -17.61 -1.88 5.14
N ARG A 156 -18.21 -0.92 4.43
CA ARG A 156 -19.49 -1.12 3.73
C ARG A 156 -19.42 -2.24 2.69
N VAL A 157 -18.26 -2.47 2.08
CA VAL A 157 -18.06 -3.58 1.13
C VAL A 157 -18.31 -4.92 1.82
N GLN A 158 -17.68 -5.17 2.98
CA GLN A 158 -17.90 -6.39 3.75
C GLN A 158 -19.34 -6.51 4.22
N LYS A 159 -19.88 -5.42 4.78
CA LYS A 159 -21.28 -5.38 5.23
C LYS A 159 -22.24 -5.77 4.11
N THR A 160 -22.06 -5.20 2.91
CA THR A 160 -22.90 -5.53 1.75
C THR A 160 -22.73 -6.98 1.31
N ALA A 161 -21.49 -7.50 1.27
CA ALA A 161 -21.24 -8.88 0.89
C ALA A 161 -21.93 -9.86 1.84
N LEU A 162 -21.75 -9.68 3.15
CA LEU A 162 -22.35 -10.54 4.17
C LEU A 162 -23.88 -10.46 4.16
N ALA A 163 -24.46 -9.29 3.91
CA ALA A 163 -25.91 -9.15 3.73
C ALA A 163 -26.42 -9.92 2.51
N VAL A 164 -25.69 -9.91 1.40
CA VAL A 164 -26.03 -10.72 0.21
C VAL A 164 -25.96 -12.20 0.52
N ILE A 165 -24.93 -12.67 1.21
CA ILE A 165 -24.72 -14.08 1.56
C ILE A 165 -25.85 -14.56 2.47
N ARG A 166 -26.07 -13.90 3.60
CA ARG A 166 -27.09 -14.24 4.61
C ARG A 166 -28.52 -14.11 4.08
N GLY A 167 -28.77 -13.19 3.18
CA GLY A 167 -30.11 -12.97 2.58
C GLY A 167 -31.19 -12.72 3.63
N ALA A 168 -32.23 -13.55 3.66
CA ALA A 168 -33.34 -13.43 4.61
C ALA A 168 -32.89 -13.60 6.09
N ASN A 169 -31.81 -14.34 6.32
CA ASN A 169 -31.26 -14.58 7.67
C ASN A 169 -30.33 -13.45 8.13
N HIS A 170 -30.24 -12.35 7.39
CA HIS A 170 -29.41 -11.20 7.77
C HIS A 170 -30.15 -10.32 8.75
N THR A 171 -29.72 -10.32 10.02
CA THR A 171 -30.29 -9.47 11.09
C THR A 171 -29.48 -8.19 11.26
N SER A 172 -28.16 -8.34 11.46
CA SER A 172 -27.25 -7.21 11.65
C SER A 172 -25.86 -7.55 11.13
N TYR A 173 -25.00 -6.52 10.98
CA TYR A 173 -23.61 -6.72 10.61
C TYR A 173 -22.80 -7.44 11.72
N ALA A 174 -23.10 -7.12 12.99
CA ALA A 174 -22.47 -7.76 14.12
C ALA A 174 -22.77 -9.28 14.17
N ASP A 175 -24.04 -9.64 14.02
CA ASP A 175 -24.49 -11.03 13.92
C ASP A 175 -23.80 -11.77 12.75
N ALA A 176 -23.70 -11.13 11.59
CA ALA A 176 -23.01 -11.73 10.44
C ALA A 176 -21.51 -11.94 10.69
N LEU A 177 -20.84 -11.02 11.39
CA LEU A 177 -19.43 -11.18 11.77
C LEU A 177 -19.26 -12.35 12.75
N GLU A 178 -20.11 -12.48 13.74
CA GLU A 178 -20.10 -13.57 14.72
C GLU A 178 -20.35 -14.93 14.03
N HIS A 179 -21.40 -15.01 13.20
CA HIS A 179 -21.75 -16.22 12.48
C HIS A 179 -20.61 -16.77 11.62
N PHE A 180 -19.92 -15.90 10.86
CA PHE A 180 -18.78 -16.30 10.02
C PHE A 180 -17.43 -16.26 10.76
N LYS A 181 -17.41 -15.96 12.07
CA LYS A 181 -16.19 -15.80 12.88
C LYS A 181 -15.19 -14.82 12.24
N LEU A 182 -15.71 -13.70 11.73
CA LEU A 182 -14.93 -12.66 11.10
C LEU A 182 -14.69 -11.50 12.05
N SER A 183 -13.55 -10.83 11.88
CA SER A 183 -13.33 -9.48 12.37
C SER A 183 -13.77 -8.44 11.33
N SER A 184 -13.89 -7.18 11.75
CA SER A 184 -14.08 -6.08 10.81
C SER A 184 -12.92 -6.02 9.79
N LEU A 185 -13.19 -5.47 8.60
CA LEU A 185 -12.12 -5.26 7.60
C LEU A 185 -11.02 -4.34 8.12
N LYS A 186 -11.37 -3.39 9.00
CA LYS A 186 -10.38 -2.52 9.64
C LYS A 186 -9.41 -3.33 10.49
N GLU A 187 -9.91 -4.10 11.45
CA GLU A 187 -9.09 -4.97 12.32
C GLU A 187 -8.29 -5.98 11.52
N ARG A 188 -8.90 -6.56 10.50
CA ARG A 188 -8.24 -7.50 9.60
C ARG A 188 -7.05 -6.87 8.88
N ARG A 189 -7.20 -5.66 8.31
CA ARG A 189 -6.09 -4.94 7.66
C ARG A 189 -5.01 -4.54 8.65
N GLU A 190 -5.37 -4.11 9.86
CA GLU A 190 -4.41 -3.82 10.93
C GLU A 190 -3.59 -5.07 11.30
N ALA A 191 -4.24 -6.22 11.42
CA ALA A 191 -3.55 -7.50 11.66
C ALA A 191 -2.59 -7.88 10.52
N LEU A 192 -2.98 -7.66 9.26
CA LEU A 192 -2.12 -7.89 8.09
C LEU A 192 -0.92 -6.92 8.07
N CYS A 193 -1.14 -5.66 8.41
CA CYS A 193 -0.06 -4.67 8.54
C CYS A 193 0.92 -5.06 9.64
N LEU A 194 0.43 -5.50 10.78
CA LEU A 194 1.26 -6.00 11.89
C LEU A 194 2.05 -7.25 11.48
N LYS A 195 1.40 -8.21 10.83
CA LYS A 195 2.08 -9.42 10.31
C LYS A 195 3.21 -9.05 9.33
N PHE A 196 2.97 -8.09 8.46
CA PHE A 196 3.99 -7.57 7.56
C PHE A 196 5.14 -6.91 8.32
N ALA A 197 4.83 -6.04 9.30
CA ALA A 197 5.83 -5.35 10.12
C ALA A 197 6.72 -6.34 10.88
N ILE A 198 6.14 -7.38 11.50
CA ILE A 198 6.89 -8.45 12.19
C ILE A 198 7.80 -9.20 11.21
N LYS A 199 7.30 -9.54 10.02
CA LYS A 199 8.10 -10.21 8.99
C LYS A 199 9.24 -9.33 8.50
N ALA A 200 9.00 -8.04 8.28
CA ALA A 200 10.02 -7.09 7.87
C ALA A 200 11.06 -6.86 8.98
N TYR A 201 10.63 -6.74 10.23
CA TYR A 201 11.51 -6.59 11.39
C TYR A 201 12.49 -7.77 11.55
N LYS A 202 12.01 -9.00 11.32
CA LYS A 202 12.84 -10.22 11.39
C LYS A 202 13.81 -10.38 10.22
N ASN A 203 13.61 -9.64 9.11
CA ASN A 203 14.42 -9.76 7.92
C ASN A 203 15.59 -8.76 7.95
N PRO A 204 16.86 -9.24 7.90
CA PRO A 204 18.05 -8.37 7.95
C PRO A 204 18.07 -7.27 6.87
N LYS A 205 17.49 -7.52 5.69
CA LYS A 205 17.42 -6.54 4.60
C LYS A 205 16.62 -5.28 4.95
N PHE A 206 15.68 -5.40 5.89
CA PHE A 206 14.80 -4.31 6.33
C PHE A 206 15.08 -3.82 7.75
N SER A 207 16.20 -4.26 8.35
CA SER A 207 16.58 -3.89 9.73
C SER A 207 16.66 -2.37 9.96
N LYS A 208 17.07 -1.61 8.91
CA LYS A 208 17.13 -0.15 8.94
C LYS A 208 15.75 0.54 9.04
N TRP A 209 14.67 -0.15 8.69
CA TRP A 209 13.31 0.39 8.79
C TRP A 209 12.80 0.44 10.23
N PHE A 210 13.35 -0.42 11.10
CA PHE A 210 12.90 -0.60 12.48
C PHE A 210 14.11 -0.58 13.43
N PRO A 211 14.76 0.58 13.62
CA PRO A 211 15.93 0.67 14.48
C PRO A 211 15.54 0.38 15.93
N LYS A 212 16.29 -0.51 16.59
CA LYS A 212 16.09 -0.85 17.99
C LYS A 212 16.44 0.32 18.90
N ASN A 213 15.67 0.49 19.96
CA ASN A 213 15.98 1.45 20.99
C ASN A 213 17.07 0.89 21.89
N VAL A 214 18.26 1.48 21.85
CA VAL A 214 19.43 1.05 22.64
C VAL A 214 19.50 1.79 23.99
N ASN A 215 18.65 2.80 24.22
CA ASN A 215 18.67 3.59 25.45
C ASN A 215 18.08 2.78 26.62
N THR A 216 18.97 2.33 27.51
CA THR A 216 18.65 1.57 28.74
C THR A 216 18.27 2.45 29.93
N ILE A 217 18.09 3.78 29.76
CA ILE A 217 17.75 4.68 30.85
C ILE A 217 16.33 4.37 31.33
N ASN A 218 16.23 3.83 32.53
CA ASN A 218 14.98 3.48 33.21
C ASN A 218 14.23 4.77 33.62
N THR A 219 13.50 5.37 32.68
CA THR A 219 12.56 6.45 33.00
C THR A 219 11.20 5.85 33.30
N ARG A 220 10.37 6.53 34.14
CA ARG A 220 8.97 6.14 34.45
C ARG A 220 8.06 6.03 33.20
N ARG A 221 8.52 6.48 32.02
CA ARG A 221 7.86 6.27 30.74
C ARG A 221 8.21 4.89 30.22
N GLN A 222 7.19 4.13 29.83
CA GLN A 222 7.32 2.85 29.15
C GLN A 222 8.35 2.95 28.01
N GLN A 223 9.43 2.16 28.09
CA GLN A 223 10.45 2.13 27.04
C GLN A 223 9.86 1.48 25.80
N ARG A 224 9.91 2.19 24.70
CA ARG A 224 9.56 1.62 23.39
C ARG A 224 10.70 0.73 22.92
N ALA A 225 10.37 -0.47 22.44
CA ALA A 225 11.37 -1.42 21.93
C ALA A 225 12.09 -0.90 20.67
N LEU A 226 11.40 -0.09 19.87
CA LEU A 226 11.95 0.53 18.66
C LEU A 226 11.99 2.04 18.80
N VAL A 227 12.97 2.67 18.14
CA VAL A 227 13.05 4.12 18.03
C VAL A 227 11.83 4.64 17.26
N PRO A 228 11.02 5.54 17.84
CA PRO A 228 9.90 6.12 17.11
C PRO A 228 10.37 6.96 15.95
N ILE A 229 9.75 6.78 14.79
CA ILE A 229 10.03 7.62 13.63
C ILE A 229 9.38 8.97 13.85
N ARG A 230 10.20 10.02 14.04
CA ARG A 230 9.72 11.38 14.24
C ARG A 230 9.09 11.92 12.97
N SER A 231 7.88 12.43 13.07
CA SER A 231 7.18 13.07 11.97
C SER A 231 6.86 14.54 12.30
N ARG A 232 7.20 15.45 11.39
CA ARG A 232 6.86 16.88 11.50
C ARG A 232 5.44 17.16 11.01
N THR A 233 4.87 16.29 10.19
CA THR A 233 3.54 16.45 9.62
C THR A 233 2.68 15.22 9.92
N LEU A 234 1.37 15.43 10.09
CA LEU A 234 0.41 14.33 10.27
C LEU A 234 0.42 13.36 9.05
N ARG A 235 0.63 13.89 7.85
CA ARG A 235 0.72 13.08 6.64
C ARG A 235 1.89 12.10 6.70
N TYR A 236 3.08 12.58 7.06
CA TYR A 236 4.24 11.70 7.20
C TYR A 236 4.06 10.71 8.34
N GLY A 237 3.50 11.12 9.48
CA GLY A 237 3.23 10.22 10.61
C GLY A 237 2.27 9.07 10.28
N LYS A 238 1.38 9.27 9.32
CA LYS A 238 0.46 8.24 8.81
C LYS A 238 1.01 7.46 7.61
N SER A 239 2.19 7.80 7.11
CA SER A 239 2.83 7.07 6.01
C SER A 239 3.25 5.66 6.46
N PRO A 240 3.54 4.74 5.53
CA PRO A 240 3.74 3.32 5.84
C PRO A 240 4.73 3.03 6.97
N LEU A 241 5.92 3.62 6.93
CA LEU A 241 6.97 3.30 7.91
C LEU A 241 6.66 3.75 9.34
N PRO A 242 6.27 5.03 9.59
CA PRO A 242 5.86 5.46 10.94
C PRO A 242 4.67 4.67 11.47
N TYR A 243 3.68 4.40 10.63
CA TYR A 243 2.51 3.62 11.00
C TYR A 243 2.86 2.18 11.41
N LEU A 244 3.66 1.48 10.61
CA LEU A 244 4.11 0.11 10.90
C LEU A 244 5.03 0.06 12.13
N ASN A 245 5.88 1.07 12.33
CA ASN A 245 6.72 1.19 13.51
C ASN A 245 5.89 1.32 14.79
N GLU A 246 4.84 2.14 14.77
CA GLU A 246 3.94 2.31 15.94
C GLU A 246 3.14 1.04 16.23
N LEU A 247 2.60 0.36 15.19
CA LEU A 247 1.93 -0.93 15.35
C LEU A 247 2.85 -1.97 15.98
N LEU A 248 4.09 -2.07 15.49
CA LEU A 248 5.06 -3.03 15.97
C LEU A 248 5.48 -2.73 17.42
N ASN A 249 5.73 -1.46 17.76
CA ASN A 249 6.02 -1.05 19.13
C ASN A 249 4.88 -1.42 20.10
N THR A 250 3.63 -1.15 19.70
CA THR A 250 2.46 -1.50 20.52
C THR A 250 2.36 -3.00 20.74
N HIS A 251 2.70 -3.81 19.73
CA HIS A 251 2.70 -5.27 19.82
C HIS A 251 3.81 -5.78 20.74
N LEU A 252 5.05 -5.29 20.57
CA LEU A 252 6.19 -5.72 21.39
C LEU A 252 5.98 -5.37 22.87
N MET A 253 5.45 -4.16 23.16
CA MET A 253 5.14 -3.76 24.54
C MET A 253 4.04 -4.60 25.21
N LYS A 254 3.20 -5.30 24.45
CA LYS A 254 2.20 -6.24 25.01
C LYS A 254 2.83 -7.57 25.36
N ILE A 255 3.79 -8.04 24.57
CA ILE A 255 4.51 -9.31 24.81
C ILE A 255 5.39 -9.20 26.05
N ASP A 256 6.08 -8.07 26.25
CA ASP A 256 6.97 -7.85 27.40
C ASP A 256 6.22 -7.77 28.76
N LYS A 257 4.89 -7.74 28.75
CA LYS A 257 4.04 -7.70 29.95
C LYS A 257 3.40 -9.04 30.31
N THR A 258 3.52 -10.03 29.42
CA THR A 258 3.00 -11.40 29.61
C THR A 258 4.08 -12.34 30.05
#